data_da624f75fa3b71e82ee5127b7d0a1c79
#
_entry.id   da624f75fa3b71e82ee5127b7d0a1c79
#
_cell.length_a   1.000
_cell.length_b   1.000
_cell.length_c   1.000
_cell.angle_alpha   90.00
_cell.angle_beta   90.00
_cell.angle_gamma   90.00
#
_symmetry.space_group_name_H-M   'P 1'
#
loop_
_entity.id
_entity.type
_entity.pdbx_description
1 polymer ?
#
loop_
_entity_poly.entity_id
_entity_poly.type
_entity_poly.pdbx_seq_one_letter_code
_entity_poly.pdbx_strand_id
1 'polypeptide(L)'
;MRDRSLESFREVIKKILDAYRLQLGVDEDVKIKIRRYRTRAAFSNIKTKTIYINKELLDLGEETLKYLILHELIHIKLNTKYHNGDFHSILSRFISPEEITFIRRNIRERLLKIKS
;
A
#
# COMPACT_ATOMS: atom_id res chain seq x y z
N MET A 1 -1.60 21.82 -16.31
CA MET A 1 -2.41 22.07 -15.11
C MET A 1 -1.93 21.19 -13.97
N ARG A 2 -1.83 21.76 -12.80
CA ARG A 2 -1.41 21.02 -11.64
C ARG A 2 -2.49 20.04 -11.16
N ASP A 3 -2.09 18.85 -10.82
CA ASP A 3 -3.01 17.83 -10.31
C ASP A 3 -3.14 17.93 -8.79
N ARG A 4 -4.12 18.69 -8.32
CA ARG A 4 -4.37 18.88 -6.90
C ARG A 4 -4.77 17.58 -6.21
N SER A 5 -5.49 16.72 -6.92
CA SER A 5 -5.91 15.43 -6.37
C SER A 5 -4.70 14.59 -6.03
N LEU A 6 -3.70 14.56 -6.90
CA LEU A 6 -2.48 13.79 -6.65
C LEU A 6 -1.72 14.36 -5.45
N GLU A 7 -1.66 15.68 -5.30
CA GLU A 7 -0.99 16.28 -4.15
C GLU A 7 -1.70 15.93 -2.85
N SER A 8 -3.06 15.96 -2.86
CA SER A 8 -3.82 15.57 -1.69
C SER A 8 -3.59 14.12 -1.31
N PHE A 9 -3.54 13.23 -2.30
CA PHE A 9 -3.25 11.83 -2.05
C PHE A 9 -1.84 11.65 -1.48
N ARG A 10 -0.87 12.40 -1.98
CA ARG A 10 0.51 12.31 -1.46
C ARG A 10 0.58 12.69 0.01
N GLU A 11 -0.18 13.69 0.43
CA GLU A 11 -0.21 14.10 1.84
C GLU A 11 -0.83 13.00 2.71
N VAL A 12 -1.94 12.42 2.27
CA VAL A 12 -2.59 11.32 2.99
C VAL A 12 -1.65 10.11 3.08
N ILE A 13 -1.02 9.76 1.96
CA ILE A 13 -0.09 8.64 1.89
C ILE A 13 1.07 8.84 2.86
N LYS A 14 1.63 10.04 2.92
CA LYS A 14 2.74 10.32 3.82
C LYS A 14 2.33 10.15 5.28
N LYS A 15 1.15 10.64 5.64
CA LYS A 15 0.64 10.49 7.01
C LYS A 15 0.44 9.01 7.37
N ILE A 16 -0.12 8.24 6.45
CA ILE A 16 -0.33 6.81 6.68
C ILE A 16 1.01 6.10 6.84
N LEU A 17 1.95 6.39 5.95
CA LEU A 17 3.27 5.78 5.99
C LEU A 17 3.98 6.07 7.31
N ASP A 18 4.00 7.34 7.72
CA ASP A 18 4.70 7.74 8.94
C ASP A 18 4.07 7.09 10.18
N ALA A 19 2.73 7.02 10.22
CA ALA A 19 2.04 6.38 11.33
C ALA A 19 2.37 4.89 11.45
N TYR A 20 2.35 4.17 10.33
CA TYR A 20 2.66 2.74 10.36
C TYR A 20 4.15 2.48 10.59
N ARG A 21 5.04 3.31 10.06
CA ARG A 21 6.47 3.18 10.34
C ARG A 21 6.73 3.27 11.84
N LEU A 22 6.09 4.24 12.51
CA LEU A 22 6.23 4.40 13.94
C LEU A 22 5.74 3.17 14.69
N GLN A 23 4.57 2.66 14.32
CA GLN A 23 3.97 1.50 14.99
C GLN A 23 4.76 0.22 14.75
N LEU A 24 5.35 0.07 13.58
CA LEU A 24 6.13 -1.13 13.24
C LEU A 24 7.60 -1.02 13.60
N GLY A 25 8.04 0.15 14.04
CA GLY A 25 9.45 0.35 14.39
C GLY A 25 10.38 0.34 13.18
N VAL A 26 9.91 0.84 12.05
CA VAL A 26 10.72 0.94 10.84
C VAL A 26 11.37 2.31 10.81
N ASP A 27 12.67 2.34 11.11
CA ASP A 27 13.43 3.59 11.18
C ASP A 27 13.99 4.04 9.84
N GLU A 28 14.12 3.10 8.91
CA GLU A 28 14.70 3.41 7.61
C GLU A 28 13.83 4.41 6.85
N ASP A 29 14.48 5.21 6.03
CA ASP A 29 13.81 6.14 5.14
C ASP A 29 13.11 5.34 4.04
N VAL A 30 11.79 5.29 4.10
CA VAL A 30 10.98 4.57 3.13
C VAL A 30 10.40 5.57 2.13
N LYS A 31 10.61 5.29 0.85
CA LYS A 31 10.13 6.14 -0.23
C LYS A 31 8.87 5.56 -0.83
N ILE A 32 7.98 6.45 -1.30
CA ILE A 32 6.79 6.03 -2.02
C ILE A 32 6.80 6.68 -3.39
N LYS A 33 6.56 5.87 -4.42
CA LYS A 33 6.42 6.34 -5.79
C LYS A 33 5.06 5.92 -6.32
N ILE A 34 4.40 6.85 -7.01
CA ILE A 34 3.09 6.62 -7.58
C ILE A 34 3.26 6.52 -9.08
N ARG A 35 2.83 5.37 -9.64
CA ARG A 35 2.97 5.08 -11.07
C ARG A 35 1.71 4.40 -11.56
N ARG A 36 1.49 4.42 -12.86
CA ARG A 36 0.35 3.72 -13.46
C ARG A 36 0.77 2.31 -13.87
N TYR A 37 -0.01 1.32 -13.43
CA TYR A 37 0.20 -0.09 -13.78
C TYR A 37 -1.11 -0.69 -14.27
N ARG A 38 -1.01 -1.67 -15.16
CA ARG A 38 -2.21 -2.33 -15.70
C ARG A 38 -2.68 -3.48 -14.82
N THR A 39 -1.77 -4.18 -14.16
CA THR A 39 -2.09 -5.41 -13.44
C THR A 39 -1.67 -5.42 -11.98
N ARG A 40 -0.84 -4.49 -11.56
CA ARG A 40 -0.32 -4.46 -10.19
C ARG A 40 -1.01 -3.41 -9.35
N ALA A 41 -1.38 -3.77 -8.13
CA ALA A 41 -1.94 -2.81 -7.18
C ALA A 41 -0.83 -1.99 -6.52
N ALA A 42 0.17 -2.67 -6.00
CA ALA A 42 1.33 -2.08 -5.34
C ALA A 42 2.42 -3.15 -5.25
N PHE A 43 3.63 -2.71 -5.05
CA PHE A 43 4.75 -3.61 -4.77
C PHE A 43 5.86 -2.82 -4.11
N SER A 44 6.85 -3.52 -3.57
CA SER A 44 7.98 -2.86 -2.91
C SER A 44 9.29 -3.40 -3.43
N ASN A 45 10.29 -2.51 -3.45
CA ASN A 45 11.67 -2.90 -3.66
C ASN A 45 12.32 -2.90 -2.28
N ILE A 46 12.58 -4.09 -1.75
CA ILE A 46 13.07 -4.26 -0.39
C ILE A 46 14.47 -3.67 -0.22
N LYS A 47 15.30 -3.78 -1.25
CA LYS A 47 16.68 -3.27 -1.20
C LYS A 47 16.72 -1.74 -1.09
N THR A 48 15.88 -1.07 -1.87
CA THR A 48 15.87 0.40 -1.89
C THR A 48 14.85 0.98 -0.91
N LYS A 49 14.08 0.14 -0.21
CA LYS A 49 13.03 0.57 0.71
C LYS A 49 12.04 1.49 0.02
N THR A 50 11.62 1.13 -1.18
CA THR A 50 10.69 1.93 -1.97
C THR A 50 9.38 1.18 -2.17
N ILE A 51 8.27 1.85 -1.92
CA ILE A 51 6.93 1.33 -2.14
C ILE A 51 6.36 1.98 -3.40
N TYR A 52 5.84 1.16 -4.31
CA TYR A 52 5.20 1.63 -5.53
C TYR A 52 3.72 1.40 -5.45
N ILE A 53 2.93 2.46 -5.67
CA ILE A 53 1.47 2.39 -5.59
C ILE A 53 0.88 2.73 -6.95
N ASN A 54 -0.08 1.93 -7.38
CA ASN A 54 -0.76 2.16 -8.66
C ASN A 54 -1.65 3.39 -8.55
N LYS A 55 -1.38 4.39 -9.38
CA LYS A 55 -2.13 5.63 -9.43
C LYS A 55 -3.63 5.39 -9.65
N GLU A 56 -3.98 4.34 -10.38
CA GLU A 56 -5.37 4.02 -10.71
C GLU A 56 -6.19 3.55 -9.51
N LEU A 57 -5.53 3.30 -8.37
CA LEU A 57 -6.22 2.85 -7.16
C LEU A 57 -6.36 3.94 -6.10
N LEU A 58 -5.83 5.13 -6.34
CA LEU A 58 -5.79 6.18 -5.32
C LEU A 58 -7.16 6.64 -4.85
N ASP A 59 -8.15 6.58 -5.72
CA ASP A 59 -9.50 7.05 -5.42
C ASP A 59 -10.42 5.97 -4.84
N LEU A 60 -9.90 4.80 -4.53
CA LEU A 60 -10.71 3.72 -3.95
C LEU A 60 -11.02 3.94 -2.47
N GLY A 61 -10.39 4.92 -1.84
CA GLY A 61 -10.65 5.25 -0.46
C GLY A 61 -9.43 5.11 0.43
N GLU A 62 -9.48 5.76 1.59
CA GLU A 62 -8.35 5.78 2.52
C GLU A 62 -8.02 4.39 3.05
N GLU A 63 -9.04 3.56 3.27
CA GLU A 63 -8.82 2.21 3.78
C GLU A 63 -8.02 1.36 2.79
N THR A 64 -8.24 1.55 1.49
CA THR A 64 -7.44 0.87 0.48
C THR A 64 -5.99 1.35 0.53
N LEU A 65 -5.76 2.65 0.67
CA LEU A 65 -4.40 3.18 0.78
C LEU A 65 -3.69 2.64 2.02
N LYS A 66 -4.40 2.58 3.14
CA LYS A 66 -3.83 2.01 4.37
C LYS A 66 -3.40 0.57 4.16
N TYR A 67 -4.27 -0.22 3.52
CA TYR A 67 -3.96 -1.61 3.25
C TYR A 67 -2.73 -1.76 2.35
N LEU A 68 -2.67 -1.01 1.26
CA LEU A 68 -1.56 -1.10 0.31
C LEU A 68 -0.24 -0.69 0.95
N ILE A 69 -0.24 0.41 1.69
CA ILE A 69 0.98 0.91 2.33
C ILE A 69 1.44 -0.06 3.42
N LEU A 70 0.51 -0.49 4.27
CA LEU A 70 0.84 -1.43 5.34
C LEU A 70 1.37 -2.74 4.79
N HIS A 71 0.71 -3.28 3.76
CA HIS A 71 1.11 -4.53 3.13
C HIS A 71 2.58 -4.47 2.65
N GLU A 72 2.93 -3.41 1.94
CA GLU A 72 4.28 -3.28 1.42
C GLU A 72 5.29 -2.95 2.52
N LEU A 73 4.89 -2.17 3.52
CA LEU A 73 5.77 -1.83 4.62
C LEU A 73 6.12 -3.07 5.46
N ILE A 74 5.19 -4.00 5.60
CA ILE A 74 5.47 -5.26 6.30
C ILE A 74 6.54 -6.06 5.55
N HIS A 75 6.48 -6.09 4.22
CA HIS A 75 7.53 -6.73 3.43
C HIS A 75 8.90 -6.12 3.71
N ILE A 76 8.96 -4.80 3.81
CA ILE A 76 10.21 -4.10 4.11
C ILE A 76 10.67 -4.43 5.54
N LYS A 77 9.75 -4.39 6.50
CA LYS A 77 10.08 -4.69 7.90
C LYS A 77 10.64 -6.10 8.05
N LEU A 78 10.00 -7.08 7.43
CA LEU A 78 10.41 -8.47 7.53
C LEU A 78 11.55 -8.84 6.56
N ASN A 79 11.89 -7.92 5.68
CA ASN A 79 12.92 -8.11 4.66
C ASN A 79 12.65 -9.38 3.84
N THR A 80 11.40 -9.58 3.44
CA THR A 80 10.99 -10.75 2.66
C THR A 80 9.84 -10.42 1.73
N LYS A 81 9.83 -11.07 0.58
CA LYS A 81 8.73 -10.92 -0.38
C LYS A 81 7.61 -11.94 -0.15
N TYR A 82 7.75 -12.81 0.83
CA TYR A 82 6.78 -13.86 1.08
C TYR A 82 5.73 -13.43 2.10
N HIS A 83 4.52 -13.97 1.95
CA HIS A 83 3.41 -13.75 2.87
C HIS A 83 3.35 -14.91 3.86
N ASN A 84 4.34 -14.98 4.75
CA ASN A 84 4.42 -16.05 5.74
C ASN A 84 3.55 -15.75 6.97
N GLY A 85 3.67 -16.60 8.01
CA GLY A 85 2.90 -16.43 9.24
C GLY A 85 3.17 -15.11 9.94
N ASP A 86 4.42 -14.66 9.94
CA ASP A 86 4.77 -13.37 10.55
C ASP A 86 4.10 -12.22 9.82
N PHE A 87 4.05 -12.28 8.49
CA PHE A 87 3.38 -11.27 7.68
C PHE A 87 1.90 -11.16 8.07
N HIS A 88 1.21 -12.28 8.07
CA HIS A 88 -0.22 -12.32 8.38
C HIS A 88 -0.51 -11.90 9.82
N SER A 89 0.37 -12.27 10.73
CA SER A 89 0.24 -11.90 12.14
C SER A 89 0.29 -10.38 12.32
N ILE A 90 1.22 -9.72 11.63
CA ILE A 90 1.34 -8.27 11.72
C ILE A 90 0.15 -7.59 11.05
N LEU A 91 -0.20 -8.02 9.85
CA LEU A 91 -1.30 -7.41 9.09
C LEU A 91 -2.61 -7.48 9.86
N SER A 92 -2.90 -8.62 10.48
CA SER A 92 -4.16 -8.84 11.20
C SER A 92 -4.28 -8.00 12.47
N ARG A 93 -3.19 -7.42 12.96
CA ARG A 93 -3.26 -6.52 14.10
C ARG A 93 -3.90 -5.18 13.74
N PHE A 94 -3.89 -4.82 12.47
CA PHE A 94 -4.34 -3.50 12.01
C PHE A 94 -5.62 -3.54 11.22
N ILE A 95 -5.84 -4.62 10.47
CA ILE A 95 -6.98 -4.72 9.54
C ILE A 95 -7.62 -6.10 9.70
N SER A 96 -8.93 -6.13 9.86
CA SER A 96 -9.65 -7.39 10.04
C SER A 96 -9.69 -8.19 8.73
N PRO A 97 -9.84 -9.53 8.81
CA PRO A 97 -9.95 -10.34 7.61
C PRO A 97 -11.12 -9.93 6.69
N GLU A 98 -12.23 -9.50 7.28
CA GLU A 98 -13.39 -9.04 6.52
C GLU A 98 -13.07 -7.78 5.74
N GLU A 99 -12.38 -6.84 6.35
CA GLU A 99 -11.97 -5.61 5.69
C GLU A 99 -10.98 -5.91 4.57
N ILE A 100 -10.04 -6.80 4.82
CA ILE A 100 -9.06 -7.19 3.80
C ILE A 100 -9.77 -7.78 2.58
N THR A 101 -10.73 -8.66 2.81
CA THR A 101 -11.50 -9.28 1.74
C THR A 101 -12.23 -8.23 0.90
N PHE A 102 -12.87 -7.28 1.57
CA PHE A 102 -13.59 -6.20 0.91
C PHE A 102 -12.65 -5.32 0.09
N ILE A 103 -11.53 -4.92 0.68
CA ILE A 103 -10.54 -4.07 0.01
C ILE A 103 -9.97 -4.79 -1.21
N ARG A 104 -9.60 -6.06 -1.07
CA ARG A 104 -9.02 -6.82 -2.18
C ARG A 104 -10.01 -7.00 -3.33
N ARG A 105 -11.29 -7.16 -3.02
CA ARG A 105 -12.32 -7.24 -4.05
C ARG A 105 -12.38 -5.94 -4.86
N ASN A 106 -12.39 -4.80 -4.18
CA ASN A 106 -12.44 -3.50 -4.85
C ASN A 106 -11.22 -3.27 -5.73
N ILE A 107 -10.05 -3.66 -5.24
CA ILE A 107 -8.81 -3.56 -6.03
C ILE A 107 -8.92 -4.42 -7.29
N ARG A 108 -9.34 -5.67 -7.12
CA ARG A 108 -9.44 -6.59 -8.26
C ARG A 108 -10.42 -6.07 -9.31
N GLU A 109 -11.58 -5.57 -8.87
CA GLU A 109 -12.56 -5.04 -9.80
C GLU A 109 -12.02 -3.84 -10.58
N ARG A 110 -11.29 -2.95 -9.92
CA ARG A 110 -10.70 -1.80 -10.59
C ARG A 110 -9.62 -2.25 -11.60
N LEU A 111 -8.77 -3.19 -11.23
CA LEU A 111 -7.73 -3.67 -12.13
C LEU A 111 -8.33 -4.37 -13.35
N LEU A 112 -9.41 -5.09 -13.18
CA LEU A 112 -10.09 -5.72 -14.31
C LEU A 112 -10.65 -4.68 -15.28
N LYS A 113 -11.17 -3.56 -14.78
CA LYS A 113 -11.64 -2.49 -15.64
C LYS A 113 -10.51 -1.84 -16.44
N ILE A 114 -9.36 -1.68 -15.82
CA ILE A 114 -8.20 -1.09 -16.48
C ILE A 114 -7.72 -1.97 -17.62
N LYS A 115 -7.75 -3.29 -17.43
CA LYS A 115 -7.31 -4.24 -18.44
C LYS A 115 -8.25 -4.34 -19.64
N SER A 116 -9.53 -4.10 -19.45
CA SER A 116 -10.52 -4.27 -20.52
C SER A 116 -10.64 -3.08 -21.49
#